data_aff1bf4a8598f0c1acdeee02893b43ad
#
_entry.id   aff1bf4a8598f0c1acdeee02893b43ad
#
_cell.length_a   1.000
_cell.length_b   1.000
_cell.length_c   1.000
_cell.angle_alpha   90.00
_cell.angle_beta   90.00
_cell.angle_gamma   90.00
#
_symmetry.space_group_name_H-M   'P 1'
#
loop_
_entity.id
_entity.type
_entity.pdbx_description
1 polymer ?
#
loop_
_entity_poly.entity_id
_entity_poly.type
_entity_poly.pdbx_seq_one_letter_code
_entity_poly.pdbx_strand_id
1 'polypeptide(L)'
;ERELLSYLNSRHTIVTAREISEKMAISQRTIRSDIARINKAMEANGVYIRTIYGKGYSLEIQNREAFHCLFSDEKNIQTREDRIRYLILKLVRSKTTCNLSDLEDDIFISRTTLETDLKEVRRRICENQPFLKMKRCADEMLIEDNELKKRNILIHLYCRDWDYDSRDGITFKDSVMDKETLDCIRVELKKMLDACKLELDDFGLVYLTIALAVCYDRALEGMELKLTGEWKAKYAGNIRREYSIAMNHLTERMSEIWELEIESDVPLWLSVMLCQLNILNLRPVNWQEACEITEPVCLEIEDRTLAMIEDQYGISLKEDREFATNLLIHIQALRNGMISLQPQNLYILEKLKQQFPFLGELACQICRYLEKTCQMMAGTDGEYFILPLLILAQARQMEMHKEESMRIAVVSHFNKGLTYCLMRQLEQKFGQRVKLDGPYPVYDRNRMEERRPVCILTTVQMDGFRSFDVPVLTVSARLTGNEQEDIEKQIDKMEKQCLLAVLPGERSDYFSSNLSVVIKEKIEFPDILGKMTEQFVKFGFASACPVPDLENGSYVMLENGVMFTCIRGDEQSKTVFGMAELKNTVSWKKYRGIRCVLVLLLNPKQRKYQQGFYQLAQDIAEHQ
;
A
#
# COMPACT_ATOMS: atom_id res chain seq x y z
N GLU A 1 -22.86 -7.60 12.74
CA GLU A 1 -22.35 -8.94 13.07
C GLU A 1 -21.61 -9.57 11.88
N ARG A 2 -22.20 -9.66 10.67
CA ARG A 2 -21.50 -10.13 9.45
C ARG A 2 -20.26 -9.28 9.14
N GLU A 3 -20.35 -7.96 9.26
CA GLU A 3 -19.24 -7.03 9.06
C GLU A 3 -18.10 -7.25 10.07
N LEU A 4 -18.43 -7.56 11.33
CA LEU A 4 -17.45 -7.90 12.36
C LEU A 4 -16.72 -9.21 12.05
N LEU A 5 -17.46 -10.25 11.64
CA LEU A 5 -16.88 -11.53 11.22
C LEU A 5 -15.98 -11.36 9.99
N SER A 6 -16.44 -10.63 8.98
CA SER A 6 -15.64 -10.30 7.79
C SER A 6 -14.37 -9.56 8.14
N TYR A 7 -14.46 -8.56 9.04
CA TYR A 7 -13.31 -7.80 9.51
C TYR A 7 -12.31 -8.67 10.26
N LEU A 8 -12.76 -9.50 11.20
CA LEU A 8 -11.86 -10.40 11.95
C LEU A 8 -11.25 -11.47 11.03
N ASN A 9 -12.00 -11.99 10.06
CA ASN A 9 -11.48 -12.93 9.07
C ASN A 9 -10.40 -12.31 8.19
N SER A 10 -10.55 -11.04 7.82
CA SER A 10 -9.54 -10.33 7.01
C SER A 10 -8.24 -10.01 7.74
N ARG A 11 -8.16 -10.23 9.07
CA ARG A 11 -7.00 -9.82 9.87
C ARG A 11 -6.02 -10.93 10.16
N HIS A 12 -6.46 -12.17 10.28
CA HIS A 12 -5.64 -13.34 10.67
C HIS A 12 -4.74 -13.14 11.91
N THR A 13 -4.91 -12.03 12.63
CA THR A 13 -4.16 -11.64 13.82
C THR A 13 -5.11 -11.25 14.93
N ILE A 14 -4.59 -11.18 16.15
CA ILE A 14 -5.35 -10.69 17.30
C ILE A 14 -5.65 -9.20 17.08
N VAL A 15 -6.94 -8.83 17.15
CA VAL A 15 -7.42 -7.45 16.96
C VAL A 15 -7.95 -6.93 18.29
N THR A 16 -7.53 -5.72 18.68
CA THR A 16 -7.98 -5.13 19.95
C THR A 16 -9.42 -4.60 19.84
N ALA A 17 -10.13 -4.52 20.99
CA ALA A 17 -11.46 -3.91 21.03
C ALA A 17 -11.46 -2.45 20.55
N ARG A 18 -10.35 -1.76 20.72
CA ARG A 18 -10.16 -0.38 20.28
C ARG A 18 -10.10 -0.30 18.74
N GLU A 19 -9.30 -1.13 18.11
CA GLU A 19 -9.20 -1.20 16.65
C GLU A 19 -10.54 -1.54 15.98
N ILE A 20 -11.28 -2.48 16.57
CA ILE A 20 -12.63 -2.81 16.08
C ILE A 20 -13.58 -1.61 16.24
N SER A 21 -13.54 -0.95 17.39
CA SER A 21 -14.37 0.23 17.69
C SER A 21 -14.09 1.38 16.72
N GLU A 22 -12.84 1.66 16.46
CA GLU A 22 -12.42 2.69 15.51
C GLU A 22 -12.82 2.34 14.07
N LYS A 23 -12.64 1.09 13.67
CA LYS A 23 -12.96 0.63 12.31
C LYS A 23 -14.46 0.61 12.02
N MET A 24 -15.26 0.16 12.98
CA MET A 24 -16.70 -0.07 12.78
C MET A 24 -17.56 1.09 13.31
N ALA A 25 -16.95 2.10 13.93
CA ALA A 25 -17.64 3.23 14.59
C ALA A 25 -18.69 2.79 15.62
N ILE A 26 -18.45 1.70 16.35
CA ILE A 26 -19.32 1.15 17.39
C ILE A 26 -18.59 1.10 18.75
N SER A 27 -19.36 1.18 19.85
CA SER A 27 -18.78 1.14 21.18
C SER A 27 -18.17 -0.24 21.52
N GLN A 28 -17.12 -0.27 22.36
CA GLN A 28 -16.55 -1.53 22.84
C GLN A 28 -17.57 -2.41 23.59
N ARG A 29 -18.59 -1.81 24.17
CA ARG A 29 -19.71 -2.54 24.81
C ARG A 29 -20.56 -3.26 23.76
N THR A 30 -20.83 -2.59 22.65
CA THR A 30 -21.57 -3.17 21.51
C THR A 30 -20.77 -4.33 20.92
N ILE A 31 -19.46 -4.17 20.72
CA ILE A 31 -18.57 -5.23 20.22
C ILE A 31 -18.66 -6.48 21.09
N ARG A 32 -18.56 -6.35 22.41
CA ARG A 32 -18.66 -7.49 23.33
C ARG A 32 -20.03 -8.18 23.26
N SER A 33 -21.11 -7.40 23.12
CA SER A 33 -22.46 -7.94 22.96
C SER A 33 -22.60 -8.69 21.64
N ASP A 34 -22.05 -8.15 20.56
CA ASP A 34 -22.09 -8.77 19.23
C ASP A 34 -21.27 -10.06 19.20
N ILE A 35 -20.07 -10.05 19.79
CA ILE A 35 -19.24 -11.25 19.92
C ILE A 35 -19.97 -12.35 20.68
N ALA A 36 -20.63 -12.02 21.80
CA ALA A 36 -21.40 -13.00 22.56
C ALA A 36 -22.56 -13.59 21.76
N ARG A 37 -23.25 -12.78 20.95
CA ARG A 37 -24.34 -13.23 20.06
C ARG A 37 -23.81 -14.10 18.92
N ILE A 38 -22.73 -13.70 18.29
CA ILE A 38 -22.07 -14.47 17.23
C ILE A 38 -21.64 -15.83 17.75
N ASN A 39 -20.93 -15.89 18.88
CA ASN A 39 -20.47 -17.14 19.45
C ASN A 39 -21.66 -18.05 19.79
N LYS A 40 -22.71 -17.53 20.44
CA LYS A 40 -23.92 -18.31 20.74
C LYS A 40 -24.61 -18.89 19.50
N ALA A 41 -24.61 -18.13 18.39
CA ALA A 41 -25.28 -18.55 17.15
C ALA A 41 -24.43 -19.53 16.32
N MET A 42 -23.08 -19.46 16.44
CA MET A 42 -22.17 -20.09 15.49
C MET A 42 -21.27 -21.16 16.07
N GLU A 43 -21.19 -21.27 17.39
CA GLU A 43 -20.33 -22.26 18.07
C GLU A 43 -20.67 -23.71 17.65
N ALA A 44 -21.96 -23.99 17.43
CA ALA A 44 -22.42 -25.29 16.93
C ALA A 44 -21.92 -25.60 15.50
N ASN A 45 -21.56 -24.57 14.73
CA ASN A 45 -21.05 -24.66 13.36
C ASN A 45 -19.51 -24.60 13.31
N GLY A 46 -18.83 -24.64 14.45
CA GLY A 46 -17.36 -24.59 14.51
C GLY A 46 -16.75 -23.24 14.17
N VAL A 47 -17.53 -22.15 14.34
CA VAL A 47 -17.07 -20.77 14.14
C VAL A 47 -17.25 -19.98 15.41
N TYR A 48 -16.17 -19.45 15.98
CA TYR A 48 -16.27 -18.63 17.18
C TYR A 48 -15.15 -17.59 17.29
N ILE A 49 -15.47 -16.50 17.99
CA ILE A 49 -14.51 -15.42 18.25
C ILE A 49 -13.91 -15.64 19.64
N ARG A 50 -12.61 -15.97 19.67
CA ARG A 50 -11.87 -16.19 20.90
C ARG A 50 -11.44 -14.86 21.52
N THR A 51 -11.73 -14.69 22.80
CA THR A 51 -11.20 -13.58 23.59
C THR A 51 -9.85 -13.96 24.18
N ILE A 52 -8.80 -13.22 23.83
CA ILE A 52 -7.46 -13.39 24.38
C ILE A 52 -7.23 -12.30 25.40
N TYR A 53 -7.21 -12.70 26.67
CA TYR A 53 -7.15 -11.77 27.79
C TYR A 53 -5.94 -10.82 27.67
N GLY A 54 -6.20 -9.51 27.77
CA GLY A 54 -5.18 -8.46 27.65
C GLY A 54 -4.66 -8.20 26.24
N LYS A 55 -5.08 -8.96 25.20
CA LYS A 55 -4.59 -8.80 23.84
C LYS A 55 -5.69 -8.45 22.83
N GLY A 56 -6.91 -9.00 22.97
CA GLY A 56 -8.00 -8.71 22.03
C GLY A 56 -8.80 -9.94 21.61
N TYR A 57 -9.23 -9.95 20.36
CA TYR A 57 -10.10 -10.95 19.77
C TYR A 57 -9.44 -11.60 18.55
N SER A 58 -9.68 -12.89 18.37
CA SER A 58 -9.25 -13.67 17.20
C SER A 58 -10.40 -14.53 16.72
N LEU A 59 -10.62 -14.62 15.41
CA LEU A 59 -11.61 -15.51 14.84
C LEU A 59 -10.99 -16.90 14.66
N GLU A 60 -11.68 -17.92 15.19
CA GLU A 60 -11.32 -19.32 14.99
C GLU A 60 -12.41 -20.01 14.17
N ILE A 61 -12.03 -20.62 13.06
CA ILE A 61 -12.92 -21.31 12.15
C ILE A 61 -12.49 -22.76 12.08
N GLN A 62 -13.26 -23.65 12.71
CA GLN A 62 -13.04 -25.09 12.66
C GLN A 62 -13.76 -25.74 11.46
N ASN A 63 -14.89 -25.16 11.04
CA ASN A 63 -15.64 -25.59 9.88
C ASN A 63 -15.79 -24.42 8.89
N ARG A 64 -14.95 -24.43 7.86
CA ARG A 64 -14.94 -23.39 6.83
C ARG A 64 -16.14 -23.45 5.90
N GLU A 65 -16.66 -24.62 5.60
CA GLU A 65 -17.87 -24.74 4.76
C GLU A 65 -19.04 -24.05 5.45
N ALA A 66 -19.24 -24.31 6.75
CA ALA A 66 -20.26 -23.60 7.53
C ALA A 66 -20.01 -22.10 7.58
N PHE A 67 -18.76 -21.65 7.71
CA PHE A 67 -18.41 -20.23 7.68
C PHE A 67 -18.67 -19.62 6.29
N HIS A 68 -18.32 -20.30 5.21
CA HIS A 68 -18.61 -19.85 3.84
C HIS A 68 -20.12 -19.80 3.56
N CYS A 69 -20.90 -20.78 4.03
CA CYS A 69 -22.37 -20.74 3.90
C CYS A 69 -23.01 -19.50 4.53
N LEU A 70 -22.36 -18.86 5.52
CA LEU A 70 -22.85 -17.62 6.13
C LEU A 70 -22.69 -16.39 5.22
N PHE A 71 -21.78 -16.48 4.27
CA PHE A 71 -21.46 -15.40 3.32
C PHE A 71 -21.83 -15.78 1.88
N SER A 72 -22.09 -17.06 1.59
CA SER A 72 -22.55 -17.56 0.31
C SER A 72 -24.07 -17.58 0.22
N ASP A 73 -24.72 -16.41 0.23
CA ASP A 73 -26.00 -16.30 -0.43
C ASP A 73 -25.75 -16.25 -1.94
N GLU A 74 -26.40 -17.11 -2.68
CA GLU A 74 -26.37 -17.21 -4.13
C GLU A 74 -26.37 -15.82 -4.79
N LYS A 75 -25.38 -15.54 -5.66
CA LYS A 75 -25.31 -14.36 -6.56
C LYS A 75 -25.49 -13.00 -5.89
N ASN A 76 -24.85 -12.72 -4.77
CA ASN A 76 -24.96 -11.41 -4.13
C ASN A 76 -24.04 -10.36 -4.80
N ILE A 77 -24.44 -9.94 -5.99
CA ILE A 77 -23.91 -8.74 -6.64
C ILE A 77 -24.54 -7.53 -5.95
N GLN A 78 -24.00 -7.14 -4.78
CA GLN A 78 -24.59 -6.06 -3.97
C GLN A 78 -23.95 -4.71 -4.24
N THR A 79 -22.65 -4.68 -4.53
CA THR A 79 -21.93 -3.44 -4.74
C THR A 79 -21.73 -3.15 -6.22
N ARG A 80 -21.40 -1.89 -6.54
CA ARG A 80 -21.00 -1.53 -7.90
C ARG A 80 -19.73 -2.28 -8.33
N GLU A 81 -18.81 -2.53 -7.41
CA GLU A 81 -17.59 -3.26 -7.69
C GLU A 81 -17.85 -4.72 -8.06
N ASP A 82 -18.79 -5.38 -7.36
CA ASP A 82 -19.23 -6.75 -7.68
C ASP A 82 -19.85 -6.81 -9.08
N ARG A 83 -20.67 -5.83 -9.46
CA ARG A 83 -21.27 -5.76 -10.80
C ARG A 83 -20.22 -5.58 -11.88
N ILE A 84 -19.26 -4.66 -11.67
CA ILE A 84 -18.16 -4.42 -12.62
C ILE A 84 -17.33 -5.69 -12.79
N ARG A 85 -17.00 -6.37 -11.68
CA ARG A 85 -16.28 -7.64 -11.70
C ARG A 85 -17.04 -8.70 -12.49
N TYR A 86 -18.33 -8.89 -12.21
CA TYR A 86 -19.20 -9.81 -12.94
C TYR A 86 -19.20 -9.51 -14.44
N LEU A 87 -19.40 -8.24 -14.82
CA LEU A 87 -19.40 -7.80 -16.22
C LEU A 87 -18.07 -8.11 -16.92
N ILE A 88 -16.93 -7.85 -16.26
CA ILE A 88 -15.62 -8.17 -16.82
C ILE A 88 -15.50 -9.68 -17.04
N LEU A 89 -15.83 -10.50 -16.04
CA LEU A 89 -15.76 -11.95 -16.15
C LEU A 89 -16.64 -12.48 -17.29
N LYS A 90 -17.89 -12.03 -17.38
CA LYS A 90 -18.83 -12.47 -18.42
C LYS A 90 -18.34 -12.08 -19.82
N LEU A 91 -17.88 -10.83 -19.98
CA LEU A 91 -17.37 -10.32 -21.25
C LEU A 91 -16.08 -11.03 -21.69
N VAL A 92 -15.13 -11.22 -20.78
CA VAL A 92 -13.83 -11.84 -21.10
C VAL A 92 -13.98 -13.33 -21.40
N ARG A 93 -14.89 -14.03 -20.73
CA ARG A 93 -15.20 -15.44 -21.00
C ARG A 93 -16.00 -15.67 -22.28
N SER A 94 -16.70 -14.67 -22.79
CA SER A 94 -17.43 -14.80 -24.04
C SER A 94 -16.44 -14.99 -25.22
N LYS A 95 -16.88 -15.76 -26.24
CA LYS A 95 -16.04 -15.97 -27.43
C LYS A 95 -15.79 -14.67 -28.18
N THR A 96 -16.85 -14.04 -28.66
CA THR A 96 -16.76 -12.82 -29.48
C THR A 96 -17.89 -11.80 -29.18
N THR A 97 -19.04 -12.24 -28.69
CA THR A 97 -20.22 -11.39 -28.48
C THR A 97 -20.88 -11.64 -27.14
N CYS A 98 -21.49 -10.62 -26.59
CA CYS A 98 -22.30 -10.68 -25.37
C CYS A 98 -23.53 -9.79 -25.54
N ASN A 99 -24.72 -10.32 -25.31
CA ASN A 99 -25.96 -9.56 -25.41
C ASN A 99 -26.15 -8.68 -24.17
N LEU A 100 -26.49 -7.41 -24.37
CA LEU A 100 -26.64 -6.45 -23.28
C LEU A 100 -27.93 -6.68 -22.48
N SER A 101 -29.00 -7.15 -23.10
CA SER A 101 -30.24 -7.51 -22.40
C SER A 101 -30.04 -8.70 -21.46
N ASP A 102 -29.26 -9.71 -21.90
CA ASP A 102 -28.91 -10.84 -21.03
C ASP A 102 -28.10 -10.39 -19.81
N LEU A 103 -27.20 -9.42 -19.99
CA LEU A 103 -26.43 -8.84 -18.88
C LEU A 103 -27.30 -8.05 -17.90
N GLU A 104 -28.33 -7.32 -18.38
CA GLU A 104 -29.30 -6.63 -17.52
C GLU A 104 -30.09 -7.62 -16.67
N ASP A 105 -30.57 -8.69 -17.30
CA ASP A 105 -31.36 -9.73 -16.64
C ASP A 105 -30.53 -10.53 -15.64
N ASP A 106 -29.27 -10.85 -15.99
CA ASP A 106 -28.34 -11.61 -15.12
C ASP A 106 -28.08 -10.93 -13.78
N ILE A 107 -28.03 -9.59 -13.75
CA ILE A 107 -27.67 -8.80 -12.55
C ILE A 107 -28.78 -7.86 -12.07
N PHE A 108 -29.98 -7.98 -12.65
CA PHE A 108 -31.19 -7.23 -12.27
C PHE A 108 -30.99 -5.71 -12.20
N ILE A 109 -30.36 -5.10 -13.21
CA ILE A 109 -30.13 -3.65 -13.28
C ILE A 109 -30.79 -3.03 -14.52
N SER A 110 -31.00 -1.70 -14.45
CA SER A 110 -31.49 -0.96 -15.60
C SER A 110 -30.39 -0.74 -16.65
N ARG A 111 -30.79 -0.55 -17.91
CA ARG A 111 -29.88 -0.19 -19.01
C ARG A 111 -28.97 1.00 -18.68
N THR A 112 -29.49 2.02 -18.02
CA THR A 112 -28.72 3.22 -17.63
C THR A 112 -27.61 2.86 -16.64
N THR A 113 -27.90 1.98 -15.68
CA THR A 113 -26.90 1.49 -14.72
C THR A 113 -25.84 0.65 -15.42
N LEU A 114 -26.27 -0.29 -16.30
CA LEU A 114 -25.36 -1.11 -17.10
C LEU A 114 -24.41 -0.24 -17.96
N GLU A 115 -24.91 0.78 -18.65
CA GLU A 115 -24.09 1.69 -19.45
C GLU A 115 -23.05 2.45 -18.62
N THR A 116 -23.44 2.83 -17.40
CA THR A 116 -22.51 3.49 -16.45
C THR A 116 -21.40 2.55 -15.99
N ASP A 117 -21.77 1.30 -15.68
CA ASP A 117 -20.80 0.29 -15.22
C ASP A 117 -19.92 -0.18 -16.41
N LEU A 118 -20.44 -0.29 -17.63
CA LEU A 118 -19.65 -0.60 -18.84
C LEU A 118 -18.62 0.49 -19.19
N LYS A 119 -18.84 1.76 -18.84
CA LYS A 119 -17.81 2.80 -18.98
C LYS A 119 -16.60 2.48 -18.09
N GLU A 120 -16.85 2.04 -16.86
CA GLU A 120 -15.77 1.67 -15.94
C GLU A 120 -15.09 0.36 -16.39
N VAL A 121 -15.85 -0.62 -16.88
CA VAL A 121 -15.28 -1.83 -17.50
C VAL A 121 -14.34 -1.46 -18.65
N ARG A 122 -14.79 -0.58 -19.56
CA ARG A 122 -13.98 -0.12 -20.69
C ARG A 122 -12.70 0.57 -20.22
N ARG A 123 -12.80 1.44 -19.21
CA ARG A 123 -11.63 2.09 -18.61
C ARG A 123 -10.61 1.06 -18.11
N ARG A 124 -11.06 0.00 -17.43
CA ARG A 124 -10.18 -1.02 -16.83
C ARG A 124 -9.51 -1.92 -17.86
N ILE A 125 -10.21 -2.37 -18.88
CA ILE A 125 -9.70 -3.41 -19.79
C ILE A 125 -9.43 -2.95 -21.22
N CYS A 126 -9.91 -1.76 -21.63
CA CYS A 126 -9.69 -1.24 -22.99
C CYS A 126 -8.74 -0.04 -23.03
N GLU A 127 -8.80 0.85 -22.02
CA GLU A 127 -7.99 2.07 -21.97
C GLU A 127 -6.68 1.85 -21.22
N ASN A 128 -6.60 0.80 -20.41
CA ASN A 128 -5.40 0.34 -19.71
C ASN A 128 -4.97 -1.03 -20.23
N GLN A 129 -3.73 -1.41 -19.93
CA GLN A 129 -3.27 -2.76 -20.27
C GLN A 129 -4.15 -3.82 -19.58
N PRO A 130 -4.49 -4.88 -20.26
CA PRO A 130 -3.97 -5.39 -21.54
C PRO A 130 -4.58 -4.81 -22.84
N PHE A 131 -5.32 -3.72 -22.82
CA PHE A 131 -5.93 -3.06 -24.00
C PHE A 131 -6.82 -3.99 -24.84
N LEU A 132 -7.72 -4.72 -24.20
CA LEU A 132 -8.68 -5.57 -24.89
C LEU A 132 -9.71 -4.71 -25.62
N LYS A 133 -9.84 -4.87 -26.94
CA LYS A 133 -10.77 -4.07 -27.71
C LYS A 133 -12.20 -4.53 -27.51
N MET A 134 -13.09 -3.57 -27.27
CA MET A 134 -14.54 -3.78 -27.17
C MET A 134 -15.27 -2.78 -28.07
N LYS A 135 -16.24 -3.26 -28.85
CA LYS A 135 -17.07 -2.42 -29.73
C LYS A 135 -18.54 -2.77 -29.54
N ARG A 136 -19.36 -1.75 -29.36
CA ARG A 136 -20.82 -1.95 -29.32
C ARG A 136 -21.39 -2.05 -30.73
N CYS A 137 -22.28 -3.00 -30.94
CA CYS A 137 -23.04 -3.17 -32.16
C CYS A 137 -24.52 -3.42 -31.78
N ALA A 138 -25.36 -2.39 -31.88
CA ALA A 138 -26.77 -2.42 -31.43
C ALA A 138 -26.88 -2.87 -29.94
N ASP A 139 -27.49 -4.01 -29.69
CA ASP A 139 -27.68 -4.59 -28.35
C ASP A 139 -26.62 -5.65 -28.00
N GLU A 140 -25.56 -5.75 -28.79
CA GLU A 140 -24.44 -6.66 -28.56
C GLU A 140 -23.14 -5.91 -28.26
N MET A 141 -22.30 -6.51 -27.41
CA MET A 141 -20.93 -6.10 -27.18
C MET A 141 -19.99 -7.07 -27.88
N LEU A 142 -19.26 -6.57 -28.88
CA LEU A 142 -18.21 -7.31 -29.59
C LEU A 142 -16.89 -7.19 -28.81
N ILE A 143 -16.20 -8.30 -28.62
CA ILE A 143 -14.96 -8.40 -27.83
C ILE A 143 -13.86 -8.97 -28.69
N GLU A 144 -12.66 -8.39 -28.57
CA GLU A 144 -11.45 -8.85 -29.26
C GLU A 144 -11.19 -10.33 -28.96
N ASP A 145 -10.98 -11.10 -30.02
CA ASP A 145 -10.57 -12.50 -29.91
C ASP A 145 -9.06 -12.61 -29.69
N ASN A 146 -8.63 -12.29 -28.46
CA ASN A 146 -7.23 -12.38 -28.04
C ASN A 146 -7.14 -13.13 -26.70
N GLU A 147 -6.88 -14.43 -26.80
CA GLU A 147 -6.89 -15.31 -25.64
C GLU A 147 -5.81 -14.96 -24.61
N LEU A 148 -4.62 -14.52 -25.03
CA LEU A 148 -3.58 -14.07 -24.11
C LEU A 148 -4.05 -12.91 -23.21
N LYS A 149 -4.69 -11.90 -23.80
CA LYS A 149 -5.22 -10.76 -23.05
C LYS A 149 -6.35 -11.19 -22.12
N LYS A 150 -7.24 -12.06 -22.60
CA LYS A 150 -8.35 -12.60 -21.79
C LYS A 150 -7.84 -13.38 -20.59
N ARG A 151 -6.88 -14.29 -20.75
CA ARG A 151 -6.27 -15.07 -19.66
C ARG A 151 -5.60 -14.14 -18.64
N ASN A 152 -4.85 -13.14 -19.07
CA ASN A 152 -4.22 -12.18 -18.15
C ASN A 152 -5.25 -11.40 -17.32
N ILE A 153 -6.38 -10.99 -17.91
CA ILE A 153 -7.47 -10.35 -17.17
C ILE A 153 -8.09 -11.30 -16.14
N LEU A 154 -8.36 -12.55 -16.51
CA LEU A 154 -8.92 -13.56 -15.61
C LEU A 154 -7.98 -13.83 -14.42
N ILE A 155 -6.69 -14.03 -14.68
CA ILE A 155 -5.69 -14.22 -13.63
C ILE A 155 -5.69 -13.03 -12.67
N HIS A 156 -5.63 -11.80 -13.19
CA HIS A 156 -5.64 -10.59 -12.36
C HIS A 156 -6.90 -10.47 -11.49
N LEU A 157 -8.05 -10.84 -12.01
CA LEU A 157 -9.30 -10.84 -11.25
C LEU A 157 -9.32 -11.91 -10.14
N TYR A 158 -8.85 -13.13 -10.46
CA TYR A 158 -8.88 -14.25 -9.52
C TYR A 158 -7.76 -14.17 -8.47
N CYS A 159 -6.63 -13.52 -8.76
CA CYS A 159 -5.57 -13.27 -7.78
C CYS A 159 -6.01 -12.45 -6.55
N ARG A 160 -7.24 -11.95 -6.53
CA ARG A 160 -7.85 -11.29 -5.36
C ARG A 160 -8.72 -12.22 -4.50
N ASP A 161 -8.91 -13.46 -4.94
CA ASP A 161 -9.85 -14.42 -4.35
C ASP A 161 -9.15 -15.56 -3.61
N TRP A 162 -8.18 -15.22 -2.79
CA TRP A 162 -7.50 -16.20 -1.94
C TRP A 162 -7.33 -15.68 -0.52
N ASP A 163 -6.95 -16.56 0.40
CA ASP A 163 -6.75 -16.25 1.80
C ASP A 163 -5.76 -17.22 2.44
N TYR A 164 -5.29 -16.93 3.65
CA TYR A 164 -4.46 -17.83 4.42
C TYR A 164 -5.29 -18.84 5.20
N ASP A 165 -4.81 -20.08 5.27
CA ASP A 165 -5.35 -21.14 6.08
C ASP A 165 -4.29 -21.70 7.02
N SER A 166 -4.67 -21.91 8.30
CA SER A 166 -3.74 -22.43 9.32
C SER A 166 -3.33 -23.89 9.09
N ARG A 167 -4.07 -24.66 8.29
CA ARG A 167 -3.76 -26.06 7.98
C ARG A 167 -3.00 -26.20 6.67
N ASP A 168 -3.50 -25.55 5.62
CA ASP A 168 -3.04 -25.73 4.26
C ASP A 168 -2.17 -24.57 3.77
N GLY A 169 -1.98 -23.51 4.56
CA GLY A 169 -1.23 -22.31 4.25
C GLY A 169 -2.04 -21.34 3.40
N ILE A 170 -2.37 -21.69 2.17
CA ILE A 170 -3.13 -20.86 1.22
C ILE A 170 -4.43 -21.57 0.83
N THR A 171 -5.53 -20.84 0.82
CA THR A 171 -6.84 -21.31 0.36
C THR A 171 -7.44 -20.34 -0.65
N PHE A 172 -8.21 -20.85 -1.59
CA PHE A 172 -8.90 -20.07 -2.60
C PHE A 172 -10.39 -20.01 -2.31
N LYS A 173 -11.04 -18.92 -2.70
CA LYS A 173 -12.49 -18.81 -2.65
C LYS A 173 -13.12 -19.67 -3.75
N ASP A 174 -14.27 -20.26 -3.47
CA ASP A 174 -15.00 -21.15 -4.40
C ASP A 174 -15.40 -20.49 -5.73
N SER A 175 -15.32 -19.16 -5.79
CA SER A 175 -15.63 -18.40 -7.01
C SER A 175 -14.61 -18.53 -8.14
N VAL A 176 -13.41 -19.08 -7.86
CA VAL A 176 -12.32 -19.20 -8.85
C VAL A 176 -12.44 -20.50 -9.62
N MET A 177 -12.48 -21.62 -8.92
CA MET A 177 -12.54 -22.99 -9.43
C MET A 177 -12.86 -23.94 -8.28
N ASP A 178 -13.18 -25.18 -8.58
CA ASP A 178 -13.35 -26.19 -7.55
C ASP A 178 -12.05 -26.41 -6.75
N LYS A 179 -12.21 -26.67 -5.47
CA LYS A 179 -11.10 -26.77 -4.52
C LYS A 179 -10.16 -27.93 -4.85
N GLU A 180 -10.66 -29.04 -5.32
CA GLU A 180 -9.85 -30.25 -5.60
C GLU A 180 -8.88 -29.99 -6.75
N THR A 181 -9.32 -29.32 -7.81
CA THR A 181 -8.48 -28.93 -8.94
C THR A 181 -7.40 -27.92 -8.49
N LEU A 182 -7.75 -26.91 -7.70
CA LEU A 182 -6.77 -25.93 -7.21
C LEU A 182 -5.74 -26.56 -6.27
N ASP A 183 -6.15 -27.46 -5.39
CA ASP A 183 -5.23 -28.18 -4.50
C ASP A 183 -4.32 -29.13 -5.29
N CYS A 184 -4.83 -29.78 -6.31
CA CYS A 184 -4.03 -30.61 -7.22
C CYS A 184 -2.95 -29.78 -7.92
N ILE A 185 -3.32 -28.64 -8.52
CA ILE A 185 -2.39 -27.71 -9.17
C ILE A 185 -1.31 -27.26 -8.20
N ARG A 186 -1.69 -26.83 -7.00
CA ARG A 186 -0.77 -26.35 -5.97
C ARG A 186 0.25 -27.42 -5.55
N VAL A 187 -0.20 -28.66 -5.38
CA VAL A 187 0.66 -29.78 -5.00
C VAL A 187 1.68 -30.09 -6.10
N GLU A 188 1.26 -30.19 -7.36
CA GLU A 188 2.17 -30.49 -8.47
C GLU A 188 3.13 -29.33 -8.75
N LEU A 189 2.64 -28.07 -8.67
CA LEU A 189 3.47 -26.88 -8.79
C LEU A 189 4.56 -26.85 -7.69
N LYS A 190 4.22 -27.14 -6.44
CA LYS A 190 5.18 -27.19 -5.34
C LYS A 190 6.23 -28.28 -5.54
N LYS A 191 5.82 -29.49 -5.96
CA LYS A 191 6.76 -30.58 -6.29
C LYS A 191 7.75 -30.16 -7.38
N MET A 192 7.28 -29.46 -8.40
CA MET A 192 8.13 -28.98 -9.48
C MET A 192 9.11 -27.91 -8.98
N LEU A 193 8.65 -26.95 -8.19
CA LEU A 193 9.50 -25.91 -7.60
C LEU A 193 10.60 -26.54 -6.72
N ASP A 194 10.25 -27.49 -5.86
CA ASP A 194 11.20 -28.22 -5.00
C ASP A 194 12.24 -29.00 -5.83
N ALA A 195 11.79 -29.69 -6.89
CA ALA A 195 12.68 -30.45 -7.78
C ALA A 195 13.67 -29.55 -8.54
N CYS A 196 13.24 -28.36 -8.92
CA CYS A 196 14.05 -27.37 -9.64
C CYS A 196 14.82 -26.45 -8.70
N LYS A 197 14.67 -26.58 -7.37
CA LYS A 197 15.25 -25.69 -6.34
C LYS A 197 14.88 -24.22 -6.57
N LEU A 198 13.64 -23.99 -6.98
CA LEU A 198 13.07 -22.66 -7.18
C LEU A 198 12.21 -22.31 -5.98
N GLU A 199 12.37 -21.10 -5.48
CA GLU A 199 11.56 -20.54 -4.41
C GLU A 199 10.67 -19.42 -4.97
N LEU A 200 9.40 -19.45 -4.63
CA LEU A 200 8.46 -18.38 -4.87
C LEU A 200 7.89 -17.92 -3.52
N ASP A 201 7.58 -16.66 -3.41
CA ASP A 201 6.76 -16.16 -2.32
C ASP A 201 5.30 -16.64 -2.47
N ASP A 202 4.49 -16.40 -1.44
CA ASP A 202 3.08 -16.83 -1.44
C ASP A 202 2.31 -16.22 -2.62
N PHE A 203 2.61 -14.98 -2.98
CA PHE A 203 1.98 -14.33 -4.12
C PHE A 203 2.34 -15.02 -5.45
N GLY A 204 3.61 -15.31 -5.68
CA GLY A 204 4.07 -16.02 -6.87
C GLY A 204 3.45 -17.42 -6.99
N LEU A 205 3.35 -18.13 -5.86
CA LEU A 205 2.71 -19.45 -5.81
C LEU A 205 1.21 -19.34 -6.16
N VAL A 206 0.49 -18.39 -5.58
CA VAL A 206 -0.92 -18.12 -5.88
C VAL A 206 -1.10 -17.75 -7.35
N TYR A 207 -0.26 -16.85 -7.85
CA TYR A 207 -0.36 -16.36 -9.22
C TYR A 207 -0.20 -17.49 -10.24
N LEU A 208 0.81 -18.35 -10.09
CA LEU A 208 1.01 -19.50 -10.98
C LEU A 208 -0.08 -20.57 -10.82
N THR A 209 -0.56 -20.80 -9.59
CA THR A 209 -1.69 -21.70 -9.36
C THR A 209 -2.93 -21.24 -10.13
N ILE A 210 -3.25 -19.95 -10.03
CA ILE A 210 -4.39 -19.37 -10.75
C ILE A 210 -4.15 -19.35 -12.26
N ALA A 211 -2.93 -19.08 -12.72
CA ALA A 211 -2.61 -19.12 -14.15
C ALA A 211 -2.85 -20.52 -14.74
N LEU A 212 -2.43 -21.56 -14.06
CA LEU A 212 -2.70 -22.96 -14.45
C LEU A 212 -4.20 -23.29 -14.39
N ALA A 213 -4.89 -22.83 -13.35
CA ALA A 213 -6.34 -22.99 -13.23
C ALA A 213 -7.10 -22.33 -14.39
N VAL A 214 -6.69 -21.11 -14.77
CA VAL A 214 -7.24 -20.42 -15.94
C VAL A 214 -6.93 -21.18 -17.23
N CYS A 215 -5.73 -21.76 -17.37
CA CYS A 215 -5.41 -22.62 -18.53
C CYS A 215 -6.35 -23.80 -18.63
N TYR A 216 -6.57 -24.51 -17.52
CA TYR A 216 -7.50 -25.64 -17.47
C TYR A 216 -8.92 -25.24 -17.84
N ASP A 217 -9.45 -24.22 -17.21
CA ASP A 217 -10.81 -23.70 -17.41
C ASP A 217 -11.04 -23.28 -18.89
N ARG A 218 -10.07 -22.55 -19.45
CA ARG A 218 -10.13 -22.11 -20.85
C ARG A 218 -9.97 -23.24 -21.86
N ALA A 219 -9.15 -24.25 -21.55
CA ALA A 219 -9.04 -25.43 -22.38
C ALA A 219 -10.34 -26.26 -22.41
N LEU A 220 -11.02 -26.40 -21.26
CA LEU A 220 -12.37 -27.02 -21.20
C LEU A 220 -13.41 -26.24 -22.03
N GLU A 221 -13.31 -24.91 -22.10
CA GLU A 221 -14.15 -24.06 -22.95
C GLU A 221 -13.76 -24.15 -24.44
N GLY A 222 -12.68 -24.86 -24.80
CA GLY A 222 -12.18 -25.00 -26.16
C GLY A 222 -11.51 -23.71 -26.69
N MET A 223 -10.93 -22.90 -25.78
CA MET A 223 -10.23 -21.66 -26.10
C MET A 223 -8.72 -21.89 -26.12
N GLU A 224 -8.14 -21.81 -27.30
CA GLU A 224 -6.72 -22.10 -27.55
C GLU A 224 -5.85 -20.84 -27.40
N LEU A 225 -4.78 -20.94 -26.59
CA LEU A 225 -3.75 -19.89 -26.49
C LEU A 225 -2.80 -19.96 -27.70
N LYS A 226 -2.79 -18.91 -28.50
CA LYS A 226 -1.83 -18.73 -29.61
C LYS A 226 -1.00 -17.49 -29.38
N LEU A 227 0.30 -17.65 -29.19
CA LEU A 227 1.25 -16.56 -29.05
C LEU A 227 1.73 -16.10 -30.43
N THR A 228 1.73 -14.79 -30.63
CA THR A 228 2.22 -14.21 -31.91
C THR A 228 3.73 -14.42 -32.06
N GLY A 229 4.22 -14.46 -33.30
CA GLY A 229 5.65 -14.53 -33.57
C GLY A 229 6.44 -13.38 -32.95
N GLU A 230 5.86 -12.19 -32.93
CA GLU A 230 6.43 -11.01 -32.28
C GLU A 230 6.59 -11.22 -30.76
N TRP A 231 5.55 -11.73 -30.10
CA TRP A 231 5.61 -12.05 -28.67
C TRP A 231 6.69 -13.09 -28.37
N LYS A 232 6.75 -14.19 -29.15
CA LYS A 232 7.76 -15.22 -29.00
C LYS A 232 9.17 -14.68 -29.19
N ALA A 233 9.40 -13.84 -30.22
CA ALA A 233 10.70 -13.23 -30.46
C ALA A 233 11.14 -12.30 -29.31
N LYS A 234 10.18 -11.60 -28.71
CA LYS A 234 10.45 -10.67 -27.59
C LYS A 234 10.86 -11.37 -26.32
N TYR A 235 10.22 -12.49 -25.96
CA TYR A 235 10.37 -13.10 -24.65
C TYR A 235 11.18 -14.40 -24.65
N ALA A 236 11.19 -15.19 -25.74
CA ALA A 236 11.80 -16.50 -25.75
C ALA A 236 13.33 -16.49 -25.54
N GLY A 237 14.01 -15.42 -25.97
CA GLY A 237 15.47 -15.29 -25.84
C GLY A 237 15.95 -15.03 -24.40
N ASN A 238 15.07 -14.57 -23.52
CA ASN A 238 15.43 -14.15 -22.16
C ASN A 238 15.02 -15.17 -21.08
N ILE A 239 14.44 -16.32 -21.50
CA ILE A 239 14.00 -17.35 -20.56
C ILE A 239 15.17 -18.23 -20.18
N ARG A 240 15.44 -18.40 -18.89
CA ARG A 240 16.39 -19.39 -18.40
C ARG A 240 15.92 -20.79 -18.79
N ARG A 241 16.84 -21.59 -19.34
CA ARG A 241 16.54 -22.95 -19.79
C ARG A 241 15.87 -23.81 -18.72
N GLU A 242 16.26 -23.63 -17.47
CA GLU A 242 15.70 -24.34 -16.32
C GLU A 242 14.20 -24.11 -16.17
N TYR A 243 13.73 -22.85 -16.37
CA TYR A 243 12.32 -22.51 -16.26
C TYR A 243 11.48 -23.11 -17.39
N SER A 244 12.03 -23.12 -18.61
CA SER A 244 11.35 -23.79 -19.73
C SER A 244 11.22 -25.30 -19.50
N ILE A 245 12.28 -25.95 -19.00
CA ILE A 245 12.23 -27.39 -18.66
C ILE A 245 11.20 -27.61 -17.54
N ALA A 246 11.22 -26.82 -16.48
CA ALA A 246 10.31 -26.94 -15.36
C ALA A 246 8.84 -26.82 -15.80
N MET A 247 8.52 -25.78 -16.61
CA MET A 247 7.14 -25.57 -17.07
C MET A 247 6.67 -26.60 -18.08
N ASN A 248 7.55 -27.10 -18.97
CA ASN A 248 7.20 -28.22 -19.86
C ASN A 248 6.83 -29.47 -19.05
N HIS A 249 7.67 -29.89 -18.10
CA HIS A 249 7.35 -31.02 -17.22
C HIS A 249 6.07 -30.86 -16.43
N LEU A 250 5.84 -29.64 -15.88
CA LEU A 250 4.63 -29.36 -15.13
C LEU A 250 3.38 -29.46 -16.02
N THR A 251 3.41 -28.86 -17.22
CA THR A 251 2.26 -28.88 -18.13
C THR A 251 2.00 -30.26 -18.70
N GLU A 252 3.04 -31.07 -19.01
CA GLU A 252 2.91 -32.49 -19.37
C GLU A 252 2.22 -33.25 -18.22
N ARG A 253 2.68 -33.07 -17.00
CA ARG A 253 2.11 -33.74 -15.83
C ARG A 253 0.65 -33.34 -15.59
N MET A 254 0.32 -32.04 -15.74
CA MET A 254 -1.06 -31.56 -15.61
C MET A 254 -1.95 -32.08 -16.73
N SER A 255 -1.42 -32.20 -17.96
CA SER A 255 -2.14 -32.79 -19.10
C SER A 255 -2.54 -34.25 -18.81
N GLU A 256 -1.62 -35.04 -18.22
CA GLU A 256 -1.91 -36.43 -17.80
C GLU A 256 -2.99 -36.47 -16.70
N ILE A 257 -2.90 -35.62 -15.67
CA ILE A 257 -3.84 -35.60 -14.54
C ILE A 257 -5.24 -35.18 -14.99
N TRP A 258 -5.32 -34.19 -15.86
CA TRP A 258 -6.59 -33.65 -16.34
C TRP A 258 -7.20 -34.44 -17.52
N GLU A 259 -6.46 -35.39 -18.08
CA GLU A 259 -6.84 -36.08 -19.31
C GLU A 259 -7.20 -35.08 -20.42
N LEU A 260 -6.46 -33.96 -20.48
CA LEU A 260 -6.71 -32.85 -21.37
C LEU A 260 -5.41 -32.40 -22.06
N GLU A 261 -5.46 -32.21 -23.36
CA GLU A 261 -4.30 -31.69 -24.12
C GLU A 261 -4.11 -30.20 -23.82
N ILE A 262 -2.95 -29.83 -23.28
CA ILE A 262 -2.56 -28.46 -23.04
C ILE A 262 -1.85 -27.93 -24.29
N GLU A 263 -2.23 -26.74 -24.73
CA GLU A 263 -1.73 -26.11 -25.95
C GLU A 263 -0.21 -25.85 -25.88
N SER A 264 0.47 -26.04 -27.03
CA SER A 264 1.94 -25.97 -27.15
C SER A 264 2.56 -24.60 -26.71
N ASP A 265 1.79 -23.54 -26.72
CA ASP A 265 2.24 -22.19 -26.34
C ASP A 265 2.13 -21.91 -24.83
N VAL A 266 1.37 -22.72 -24.07
CA VAL A 266 1.16 -22.56 -22.65
C VAL A 266 2.46 -22.72 -21.84
N PRO A 267 3.29 -23.76 -22.06
CA PRO A 267 4.55 -23.89 -21.32
C PRO A 267 5.48 -22.69 -21.49
N LEU A 268 5.57 -22.14 -22.71
CA LEU A 268 6.37 -20.95 -22.98
C LEU A 268 5.83 -19.73 -22.24
N TRP A 269 4.53 -19.52 -22.27
CA TRP A 269 3.88 -18.42 -21.57
C TRP A 269 4.08 -18.51 -20.05
N LEU A 270 3.88 -19.70 -19.45
CA LEU A 270 4.12 -19.93 -18.02
C LEU A 270 5.60 -19.78 -17.64
N SER A 271 6.54 -20.15 -18.56
CA SER A 271 7.97 -19.94 -18.33
C SER A 271 8.33 -18.45 -18.21
N VAL A 272 7.73 -17.61 -19.07
CA VAL A 272 7.86 -16.15 -18.95
C VAL A 272 7.32 -15.64 -17.63
N MET A 273 6.14 -16.13 -17.21
CA MET A 273 5.56 -15.77 -15.91
C MET A 273 6.47 -16.18 -14.75
N LEU A 274 7.00 -17.40 -14.77
CA LEU A 274 7.91 -17.88 -13.73
C LEU A 274 9.17 -17.02 -13.65
N CYS A 275 9.75 -16.64 -14.81
CA CYS A 275 10.86 -15.69 -14.84
C CYS A 275 10.50 -14.38 -14.15
N GLN A 276 9.36 -13.81 -14.49
CA GLN A 276 8.90 -12.53 -13.96
C GLN A 276 8.59 -12.59 -12.46
N LEU A 277 7.95 -13.65 -11.99
CA LEU A 277 7.66 -13.86 -10.57
C LEU A 277 8.94 -14.06 -9.75
N ASN A 278 9.91 -14.77 -10.30
CA ASN A 278 11.18 -14.99 -9.61
C ASN A 278 12.00 -13.70 -9.46
N ILE A 279 11.77 -12.69 -10.31
CA ILE A 279 12.37 -11.35 -10.18
C ILE A 279 11.75 -10.57 -9.02
N LEU A 280 10.44 -10.72 -8.82
CA LEU A 280 9.70 -10.08 -7.72
C LEU A 280 9.94 -10.76 -6.37
N ASN A 281 10.65 -11.87 -6.36
CA ASN A 281 10.93 -12.63 -5.16
C ASN A 281 11.85 -11.86 -4.20
N LEU A 282 11.86 -12.25 -2.93
CA LEU A 282 12.69 -11.71 -1.84
C LEU A 282 14.20 -11.76 -2.10
N ARG A 283 14.65 -12.35 -3.19
CA ARG A 283 16.05 -12.39 -3.60
C ARG A 283 16.53 -10.98 -3.98
N PRO A 284 17.62 -10.48 -3.37
CA PRO A 284 18.23 -9.23 -3.79
C PRO A 284 18.68 -9.31 -5.26
N VAL A 285 18.19 -8.41 -6.08
CA VAL A 285 18.58 -8.25 -7.47
C VAL A 285 19.45 -7.00 -7.57
N ASN A 286 20.62 -7.10 -8.20
CA ASN A 286 21.45 -5.94 -8.45
C ASN A 286 20.99 -5.16 -9.70
N TRP A 287 21.47 -3.94 -9.87
CA TRP A 287 21.07 -3.07 -10.97
C TRP A 287 21.32 -3.68 -12.36
N GLN A 288 22.47 -4.32 -12.56
CA GLN A 288 22.80 -4.92 -13.86
C GLN A 288 21.82 -6.06 -14.20
N GLU A 289 21.57 -6.94 -13.23
CA GLU A 289 20.60 -8.03 -13.38
C GLU A 289 19.19 -7.48 -13.66
N ALA A 290 18.77 -6.42 -12.96
CA ALA A 290 17.47 -5.77 -13.20
C ALA A 290 17.36 -5.24 -14.64
N CYS A 291 18.41 -4.60 -15.17
CA CYS A 291 18.43 -4.12 -16.54
C CYS A 291 18.36 -5.24 -17.59
N GLU A 292 18.96 -6.41 -17.29
CA GLU A 292 18.96 -7.56 -18.21
C GLU A 292 17.58 -8.25 -18.29
N ILE A 293 16.81 -8.23 -17.20
CA ILE A 293 15.53 -8.95 -17.08
C ILE A 293 14.30 -8.07 -17.33
N THR A 294 14.48 -6.76 -17.42
CA THR A 294 13.39 -5.81 -17.70
C THR A 294 13.40 -5.36 -19.16
N GLU A 295 12.24 -4.94 -19.65
CA GLU A 295 12.13 -4.40 -21.00
C GLU A 295 12.83 -3.02 -21.08
N PRO A 296 13.50 -2.69 -22.21
CA PRO A 296 14.16 -1.38 -22.36
C PRO A 296 13.22 -0.19 -22.12
N VAL A 297 11.95 -0.31 -22.47
CA VAL A 297 10.95 0.74 -22.23
C VAL A 297 10.71 0.99 -20.73
N CYS A 298 10.93 -0.01 -19.87
CA CYS A 298 10.81 0.17 -18.41
C CYS A 298 11.92 1.05 -17.86
N LEU A 299 13.14 0.96 -18.42
CA LEU A 299 14.25 1.85 -18.08
C LEU A 299 13.94 3.31 -18.44
N GLU A 300 13.34 3.56 -19.60
CA GLU A 300 12.91 4.91 -19.98
C GLU A 300 11.81 5.44 -19.04
N ILE A 301 10.88 4.58 -18.65
CA ILE A 301 9.79 4.96 -17.72
C ILE A 301 10.36 5.27 -16.35
N GLU A 302 11.29 4.44 -15.88
CA GLU A 302 11.99 4.63 -14.59
C GLU A 302 12.74 5.96 -14.57
N ASP A 303 13.60 6.23 -15.57
CA ASP A 303 14.36 7.49 -15.64
C ASP A 303 13.44 8.72 -15.68
N ARG A 304 12.35 8.68 -16.48
CA ARG A 304 11.34 9.75 -16.50
C ARG A 304 10.62 9.91 -15.16
N THR A 305 10.36 8.81 -14.46
CA THR A 305 9.72 8.85 -13.14
C THR A 305 10.64 9.49 -12.12
N LEU A 306 11.92 9.12 -12.10
CA LEU A 306 12.92 9.73 -11.22
C LEU A 306 13.13 11.22 -11.54
N ALA A 307 13.18 11.58 -12.81
CA ALA A 307 13.26 12.98 -13.24
C ALA A 307 12.04 13.79 -12.78
N MET A 308 10.83 13.22 -12.88
CA MET A 308 9.59 13.86 -12.41
C MET A 308 9.63 14.10 -10.89
N ILE A 309 10.13 13.14 -10.10
CA ILE A 309 10.25 13.27 -8.65
C ILE A 309 11.24 14.41 -8.32
N GLU A 310 12.39 14.44 -8.97
CA GLU A 310 13.41 15.46 -8.74
C GLU A 310 12.92 16.86 -9.13
N ASP A 311 12.30 17.00 -10.31
CA ASP A 311 11.77 18.27 -10.82
C ASP A 311 10.63 18.81 -9.94
N GLN A 312 9.68 17.95 -9.56
CA GLN A 312 8.49 18.39 -8.84
C GLN A 312 8.68 18.53 -7.33
N TYR A 313 9.53 17.73 -6.73
CA TYR A 313 9.67 17.65 -5.26
C TYR A 313 11.07 17.98 -4.76
N GLY A 314 12.05 18.15 -5.67
CA GLY A 314 13.43 18.42 -5.32
C GLY A 314 14.12 17.24 -4.62
N ILE A 315 13.60 16.02 -4.78
CA ILE A 315 14.15 14.81 -4.17
C ILE A 315 14.91 14.04 -5.23
N SER A 316 16.24 13.94 -5.10
CA SER A 316 17.06 13.12 -5.99
C SER A 316 17.12 11.69 -5.48
N LEU A 317 16.56 10.76 -6.25
CA LEU A 317 16.58 9.32 -5.99
C LEU A 317 17.41 8.54 -7.02
N LYS A 318 18.02 9.22 -7.98
CA LYS A 318 18.85 8.60 -9.04
C LYS A 318 20.10 7.94 -8.47
N GLU A 319 20.68 8.51 -7.44
CA GLU A 319 21.87 7.96 -6.76
C GLU A 319 21.56 6.77 -5.84
N ASP A 320 20.30 6.62 -5.45
CA ASP A 320 19.85 5.48 -4.65
C ASP A 320 19.61 4.25 -5.54
N ARG A 321 20.68 3.49 -5.78
CA ARG A 321 20.66 2.32 -6.65
C ARG A 321 19.69 1.25 -6.20
N GLU A 322 19.44 1.11 -4.90
CA GLU A 322 18.49 0.14 -4.37
C GLU A 322 17.05 0.57 -4.70
N PHE A 323 16.73 1.86 -4.53
CA PHE A 323 15.43 2.40 -4.92
C PHE A 323 15.20 2.25 -6.43
N ALA A 324 16.16 2.70 -7.25
CA ALA A 324 16.09 2.64 -8.70
C ALA A 324 15.88 1.20 -9.21
N THR A 325 16.67 0.24 -8.67
CA THR A 325 16.54 -1.19 -9.02
C THR A 325 15.14 -1.72 -8.71
N ASN A 326 14.63 -1.48 -7.50
CA ASN A 326 13.32 -1.96 -7.09
C ASN A 326 12.18 -1.26 -7.86
N LEU A 327 12.30 0.04 -8.12
CA LEU A 327 11.33 0.77 -8.93
C LEU A 327 11.26 0.21 -10.35
N LEU A 328 12.40 -0.08 -10.98
CA LEU A 328 12.47 -0.66 -12.32
C LEU A 328 11.74 -2.02 -12.37
N ILE A 329 12.01 -2.89 -11.39
CA ILE A 329 11.35 -4.19 -11.28
C ILE A 329 9.84 -4.04 -11.10
N HIS A 330 9.40 -3.08 -10.27
CA HIS A 330 7.97 -2.83 -10.07
C HIS A 330 7.28 -2.25 -11.29
N ILE A 331 7.94 -1.38 -12.05
CA ILE A 331 7.42 -0.89 -13.33
C ILE A 331 7.21 -2.05 -14.30
N GLN A 332 8.16 -2.98 -14.38
CA GLN A 332 8.00 -4.19 -15.20
C GLN A 332 6.82 -5.05 -14.72
N ALA A 333 6.66 -5.23 -13.42
CA ALA A 333 5.56 -6.00 -12.84
C ALA A 333 4.19 -5.34 -13.12
N LEU A 334 4.08 -4.02 -12.91
CA LEU A 334 2.87 -3.25 -13.25
C LEU A 334 2.52 -3.40 -14.73
N ARG A 335 3.52 -3.29 -15.60
CA ARG A 335 3.35 -3.40 -17.04
C ARG A 335 2.85 -4.79 -17.47
N ASN A 336 3.23 -5.80 -16.75
CA ASN A 336 2.76 -7.18 -16.97
C ASN A 336 1.39 -7.47 -16.33
N GLY A 337 0.82 -6.52 -15.60
CA GLY A 337 -0.45 -6.71 -14.89
C GLY A 337 -0.37 -7.71 -13.73
N MET A 338 0.83 -7.94 -13.19
CA MET A 338 1.09 -9.02 -12.21
C MET A 338 0.86 -8.60 -10.75
N ILE A 339 0.49 -7.36 -10.49
CA ILE A 339 0.31 -6.85 -9.13
C ILE A 339 -1.16 -6.89 -8.75
N SER A 340 -1.47 -7.59 -7.66
CA SER A 340 -2.81 -7.64 -7.08
C SER A 340 -2.73 -7.60 -5.56
N LEU A 341 -3.43 -6.65 -4.96
CA LEU A 341 -3.48 -6.44 -3.52
C LEU A 341 -4.52 -7.34 -2.85
N GLN A 342 -4.10 -7.95 -1.75
CA GLN A 342 -5.01 -8.56 -0.80
C GLN A 342 -5.70 -7.46 0.05
N PRO A 343 -7.00 -7.62 0.39
CA PRO A 343 -7.73 -6.66 1.21
C PRO A 343 -7.04 -6.32 2.55
N GLN A 344 -6.33 -7.27 3.13
CA GLN A 344 -5.56 -7.09 4.37
C GLN A 344 -4.37 -6.12 4.20
N ASN A 345 -3.78 -6.06 3.03
CA ASN A 345 -2.66 -5.15 2.74
C ASN A 345 -3.11 -3.69 2.63
N LEU A 346 -4.38 -3.44 2.27
CA LEU A 346 -4.95 -2.09 2.26
C LEU A 346 -4.88 -1.40 3.62
N TYR A 347 -5.06 -2.15 4.71
CA TYR A 347 -4.94 -1.59 6.05
C TYR A 347 -3.51 -1.21 6.40
N ILE A 348 -2.54 -2.04 6.02
CA ILE A 348 -1.12 -1.75 6.23
C ILE A 348 -0.76 -0.48 5.46
N LEU A 349 -1.18 -0.39 4.19
CA LEU A 349 -0.97 0.80 3.36
C LEU A 349 -1.55 2.06 4.01
N GLU A 350 -2.78 2.00 4.53
CA GLU A 350 -3.38 3.16 5.20
C GLU A 350 -2.63 3.57 6.48
N LYS A 351 -2.17 2.61 7.27
CA LYS A 351 -1.32 2.91 8.44
C LYS A 351 0.02 3.54 8.03
N LEU A 352 0.67 3.03 7.00
CA LEU A 352 1.90 3.62 6.48
C LEU A 352 1.67 5.04 5.96
N LYS A 353 0.56 5.29 5.26
CA LYS A 353 0.20 6.65 4.81
C LYS A 353 -0.06 7.62 5.97
N GLN A 354 -0.66 7.13 7.06
CA GLN A 354 -0.85 7.94 8.28
C GLN A 354 0.48 8.28 8.95
N GLN A 355 1.39 7.32 9.01
CA GLN A 355 2.71 7.49 9.62
C GLN A 355 3.64 8.34 8.73
N PHE A 356 3.57 8.19 7.41
CA PHE A 356 4.38 8.86 6.41
C PHE A 356 3.51 9.60 5.37
N PRO A 357 2.77 10.65 5.74
CA PRO A 357 1.76 11.27 4.87
C PRO A 357 2.36 11.84 3.58
N PHE A 358 3.54 12.44 3.65
CA PHE A 358 4.23 12.97 2.48
C PHE A 358 4.67 11.87 1.50
N LEU A 359 5.28 10.80 2.00
CA LEU A 359 5.68 9.67 1.15
C LEU A 359 4.46 8.95 0.57
N GLY A 360 3.34 8.89 1.32
CA GLY A 360 2.06 8.41 0.81
C GLY A 360 1.53 9.25 -0.35
N GLU A 361 1.62 10.57 -0.25
CA GLU A 361 1.31 11.48 -1.36
C GLU A 361 2.24 11.24 -2.56
N LEU A 362 3.55 11.15 -2.32
CA LEU A 362 4.52 10.92 -3.37
C LEU A 362 4.29 9.59 -4.09
N ALA A 363 4.03 8.51 -3.35
CA ALA A 363 3.67 7.20 -3.92
C ALA A 363 2.42 7.29 -4.80
N CYS A 364 1.38 7.98 -4.33
CA CYS A 364 0.16 8.24 -5.10
C CYS A 364 0.44 9.02 -6.39
N GLN A 365 1.30 10.04 -6.35
CA GLN A 365 1.66 10.83 -7.53
C GLN A 365 2.50 10.03 -8.52
N ILE A 366 3.41 9.18 -8.05
CA ILE A 366 4.17 8.25 -8.91
C ILE A 366 3.20 7.30 -9.61
N CYS A 367 2.28 6.67 -8.89
CA CYS A 367 1.29 5.78 -9.48
C CYS A 367 0.44 6.47 -10.55
N ARG A 368 -0.04 7.69 -10.29
CA ARG A 368 -0.79 8.50 -11.27
C ARG A 368 0.04 8.88 -12.48
N TYR A 369 1.32 9.19 -12.27
CA TYR A 369 2.22 9.47 -13.38
C TYR A 369 2.37 8.24 -14.27
N LEU A 370 2.57 7.06 -13.67
CA LEU A 370 2.66 5.79 -14.40
C LEU A 370 1.34 5.46 -15.12
N GLU A 371 0.18 5.62 -14.47
CA GLU A 371 -1.12 5.39 -15.10
C GLU A 371 -1.36 6.31 -16.30
N LYS A 372 -1.11 7.59 -16.12
CA LYS A 372 -1.43 8.60 -17.14
C LYS A 372 -0.44 8.63 -18.30
N THR A 373 0.86 8.45 -18.00
CA THR A 373 1.92 8.61 -19.01
C THR A 373 2.24 7.28 -19.70
N CYS A 374 2.17 6.19 -18.96
CA CYS A 374 2.55 4.85 -19.40
C CYS A 374 1.34 3.94 -19.67
N GLN A 375 0.12 4.45 -19.40
CA GLN A 375 -1.12 3.70 -19.54
C GLN A 375 -1.10 2.37 -18.78
N MET A 376 -0.57 2.41 -17.55
CA MET A 376 -0.46 1.26 -16.68
C MET A 376 -1.49 1.38 -15.54
N MET A 377 -2.08 0.26 -15.12
CA MET A 377 -2.93 0.22 -13.93
C MET A 377 -2.03 0.07 -12.69
N ALA A 378 -1.72 1.17 -12.03
CA ALA A 378 -0.94 1.15 -10.78
C ALA A 378 -1.86 1.17 -9.54
N GLY A 379 -2.74 2.14 -9.44
CA GLY A 379 -3.73 2.26 -8.36
C GLY A 379 -3.15 2.06 -6.96
N THR A 380 -3.97 1.55 -6.06
CA THR A 380 -3.57 1.20 -4.68
C THR A 380 -2.56 0.06 -4.62
N ASP A 381 -2.56 -0.83 -5.60
CA ASP A 381 -1.59 -1.93 -5.68
C ASP A 381 -0.17 -1.37 -5.91
N GLY A 382 -0.03 -0.42 -6.84
CA GLY A 382 1.24 0.28 -7.06
C GLY A 382 1.71 1.07 -5.84
N GLU A 383 0.80 1.79 -5.18
CA GLU A 383 1.13 2.54 -3.95
C GLU A 383 1.65 1.62 -2.84
N TYR A 384 1.09 0.42 -2.69
CA TYR A 384 1.53 -0.57 -1.71
C TYR A 384 2.99 -1.01 -1.93
N PHE A 385 3.43 -1.11 -3.17
CA PHE A 385 4.82 -1.43 -3.48
C PHE A 385 5.75 -0.23 -3.42
N ILE A 386 5.33 0.92 -3.93
CA ILE A 386 6.18 2.11 -4.04
C ILE A 386 6.39 2.79 -2.68
N LEU A 387 5.37 2.87 -1.82
CA LEU A 387 5.48 3.55 -0.53
C LEU A 387 6.56 2.96 0.39
N PRO A 388 6.67 1.62 0.59
CA PRO A 388 7.77 1.06 1.38
C PRO A 388 9.16 1.37 0.80
N LEU A 389 9.30 1.38 -0.52
CA LEU A 389 10.57 1.74 -1.16
C LEU A 389 10.97 3.19 -0.87
N LEU A 390 10.01 4.11 -0.89
CA LEU A 390 10.23 5.51 -0.54
C LEU A 390 10.61 5.69 0.93
N ILE A 391 9.98 4.92 1.83
CA ILE A 391 10.31 4.93 3.27
C ILE A 391 11.77 4.46 3.47
N LEU A 392 12.18 3.38 2.81
CA LEU A 392 13.55 2.88 2.87
C LEU A 392 14.55 3.86 2.25
N ALA A 393 14.22 4.48 1.12
CA ALA A 393 15.06 5.50 0.50
C ALA A 393 15.24 6.73 1.42
N GLN A 394 14.17 7.19 2.05
CA GLN A 394 14.25 8.28 3.04
C GLN A 394 15.14 7.91 4.23
N ALA A 395 15.01 6.69 4.76
CA ALA A 395 15.83 6.21 5.86
C ALA A 395 17.33 6.23 5.48
N ARG A 396 17.68 5.75 4.27
CA ARG A 396 19.08 5.80 3.76
C ARG A 396 19.59 7.23 3.61
N GLN A 397 18.76 8.15 3.10
CA GLN A 397 19.15 9.57 3.01
C GLN A 397 19.39 10.18 4.39
N MET A 398 18.55 9.87 5.37
CA MET A 398 18.76 10.30 6.76
C MET A 398 20.05 9.72 7.36
N GLU A 399 20.36 8.45 7.08
CA GLU A 399 21.65 7.85 7.50
C GLU A 399 22.86 8.56 6.95
N MET A 400 22.83 9.01 5.69
CA MET A 400 23.93 9.77 5.09
C MET A 400 24.13 11.13 5.74
N HIS A 401 23.06 11.76 6.22
CA HIS A 401 23.11 13.09 6.86
C HIS A 401 23.22 13.05 8.41
N LYS A 402 23.15 11.88 9.04
CA LYS A 402 23.15 11.75 10.52
C LYS A 402 24.42 12.28 11.19
N GLU A 403 25.55 12.27 10.49
CA GLU A 403 26.83 12.72 11.05
C GLU A 403 26.85 14.22 11.38
N GLU A 404 26.06 15.03 10.68
CA GLU A 404 26.00 16.47 10.87
C GLU A 404 24.79 16.92 11.70
N SER A 405 23.63 16.29 11.51
CA SER A 405 22.36 16.80 12.04
C SER A 405 21.80 16.04 13.24
N MET A 406 22.23 14.80 13.49
CA MET A 406 21.63 13.89 14.50
C MET A 406 22.67 13.35 15.49
N ARG A 407 23.54 14.23 16.02
CA ARG A 407 24.59 13.84 16.96
C ARG A 407 24.11 13.86 18.40
N ILE A 408 24.21 12.72 19.10
CA ILE A 408 23.87 12.56 20.52
C ILE A 408 25.16 12.32 21.31
N ALA A 409 25.46 13.20 22.27
CA ALA A 409 26.59 13.01 23.16
C ALA A 409 26.23 12.06 24.32
N VAL A 410 27.12 11.12 24.61
CA VAL A 410 26.98 10.22 25.75
C VAL A 410 27.99 10.57 26.83
N VAL A 411 27.50 10.91 28.03
CA VAL A 411 28.31 11.28 29.20
C VAL A 411 28.17 10.20 30.26
N SER A 412 29.26 9.59 30.68
CA SER A 412 29.24 8.49 31.63
C SER A 412 30.21 8.65 32.79
N HIS A 413 29.74 8.39 34.01
CA HIS A 413 30.58 8.27 35.21
C HIS A 413 30.96 6.84 35.55
N PHE A 414 30.47 5.88 34.77
CA PHE A 414 30.73 4.46 35.02
C PHE A 414 32.17 4.08 34.65
N ASN A 415 32.63 2.95 35.19
CA ASN A 415 33.90 2.37 34.77
C ASN A 415 33.83 1.93 33.30
N LYS A 416 34.99 1.64 32.72
CA LYS A 416 35.15 1.29 31.31
C LYS A 416 34.23 0.16 30.85
N GLY A 417 34.05 -0.87 31.67
CA GLY A 417 33.23 -2.04 31.31
C GLY A 417 31.74 -1.71 31.20
N LEU A 418 31.18 -1.03 32.19
CA LEU A 418 29.77 -0.62 32.20
C LEU A 418 29.47 0.42 31.12
N THR A 419 30.40 1.38 30.93
CA THR A 419 30.27 2.38 29.85
C THR A 419 30.29 1.72 28.47
N TYR A 420 31.16 0.73 28.26
CA TYR A 420 31.17 -0.04 27.01
C TYR A 420 29.87 -0.80 26.79
N CYS A 421 29.32 -1.43 27.83
CA CYS A 421 28.02 -2.10 27.73
C CYS A 421 26.89 -1.14 27.36
N LEU A 422 26.86 0.06 27.97
CA LEU A 422 25.88 1.09 27.64
C LEU A 422 26.01 1.55 26.17
N MET A 423 27.22 1.90 25.75
CA MET A 423 27.49 2.34 24.36
C MET A 423 27.04 1.28 23.34
N ARG A 424 27.33 0.01 23.59
CA ARG A 424 26.91 -1.08 22.69
C ARG A 424 25.39 -1.24 22.63
N GLN A 425 24.68 -1.09 23.74
CA GLN A 425 23.20 -1.13 23.76
C GLN A 425 22.61 0.05 22.95
N LEU A 426 23.17 1.26 23.16
CA LEU A 426 22.73 2.45 22.42
C LEU A 426 23.01 2.30 20.92
N GLU A 427 24.21 1.84 20.54
CA GLU A 427 24.59 1.63 19.15
C GLU A 427 23.72 0.58 18.47
N GLN A 428 23.44 -0.56 19.13
CA GLN A 428 22.58 -1.59 18.57
C GLN A 428 21.14 -1.14 18.35
N LYS A 429 20.60 -0.27 19.24
CA LYS A 429 19.21 0.18 19.14
C LYS A 429 19.02 1.41 18.28
N PHE A 430 19.91 2.38 18.41
CA PHE A 430 19.70 3.72 17.84
C PHE A 430 20.79 4.14 16.85
N GLY A 431 21.87 3.36 16.74
CA GLY A 431 23.02 3.72 15.89
C GLY A 431 22.70 3.85 14.40
N GLN A 432 21.59 3.26 13.93
CA GLN A 432 21.12 3.48 12.55
C GLN A 432 20.48 4.87 12.37
N ARG A 433 19.84 5.42 13.41
CA ARG A 433 19.11 6.69 13.33
C ARG A 433 19.92 7.89 13.75
N VAL A 434 20.89 7.72 14.67
CA VAL A 434 21.67 8.81 15.28
C VAL A 434 23.16 8.50 15.29
N LYS A 435 23.98 9.56 15.33
CA LYS A 435 25.42 9.46 15.57
C LYS A 435 25.67 9.56 17.07
N LEU A 436 26.12 8.48 17.69
CA LEU A 436 26.54 8.48 19.08
C LEU A 436 27.99 9.01 19.17
N ASP A 437 28.20 10.02 19.98
CA ASP A 437 29.50 10.65 20.20
C ASP A 437 29.91 10.53 21.67
N GLY A 438 31.13 10.16 21.92
CA GLY A 438 31.66 9.88 23.25
C GLY A 438 32.15 8.42 23.39
N PRO A 439 32.18 7.83 24.60
CA PRO A 439 31.71 8.41 25.86
C PRO A 439 32.59 9.53 26.41
N TYR A 440 32.00 10.59 26.94
CA TYR A 440 32.69 11.69 27.59
C TYR A 440 32.69 11.50 29.12
N PRO A 441 33.81 11.79 29.80
CA PRO A 441 33.80 11.92 31.24
C PRO A 441 32.99 13.14 31.67
N VAL A 442 32.37 13.07 32.84
CA VAL A 442 31.48 14.16 33.36
C VAL A 442 32.19 15.52 33.44
N TYR A 443 33.51 15.51 33.67
CA TYR A 443 34.32 16.74 33.78
C TYR A 443 34.78 17.32 32.44
N ASP A 444 34.63 16.62 31.30
CA ASP A 444 35.13 17.05 30.00
C ASP A 444 34.04 17.71 29.15
N ARG A 445 33.39 18.70 29.77
CA ARG A 445 32.23 19.41 29.19
C ARG A 445 32.62 20.16 27.91
N ASN A 446 33.74 20.84 27.86
CA ASN A 446 34.17 21.68 26.73
C ASN A 446 34.31 20.85 25.44
N ARG A 447 34.90 19.67 25.52
CA ARG A 447 35.09 18.78 24.39
C ARG A 447 33.76 18.26 23.84
N MET A 448 32.77 18.05 24.70
CA MET A 448 31.44 17.66 24.28
C MET A 448 30.72 18.83 23.58
N GLU A 449 30.80 20.05 24.13
CA GLU A 449 30.19 21.26 23.56
C GLU A 449 30.76 21.61 22.18
N GLU A 450 32.06 21.44 21.95
CA GLU A 450 32.73 21.64 20.65
C GLU A 450 32.09 20.80 19.54
N ARG A 451 31.53 19.64 19.88
CA ARG A 451 30.87 18.73 18.94
C ARG A 451 29.44 19.10 18.61
N ARG A 452 28.86 20.10 19.29
CA ARG A 452 27.47 20.61 19.10
C ARG A 452 26.44 19.49 19.06
N PRO A 453 26.31 18.68 20.11
CA PRO A 453 25.31 17.63 20.14
C PRO A 453 23.91 18.26 20.17
N VAL A 454 22.94 17.59 19.56
CA VAL A 454 21.53 17.97 19.57
C VAL A 454 20.76 17.36 20.74
N CYS A 455 21.36 16.39 21.44
CA CYS A 455 20.84 15.79 22.66
C CYS A 455 22.02 15.20 23.47
N ILE A 456 21.85 15.13 24.80
CA ILE A 456 22.82 14.54 25.71
C ILE A 456 22.17 13.39 26.46
N LEU A 457 22.81 12.21 26.43
CA LEU A 457 22.49 11.08 27.29
C LEU A 457 23.51 11.04 28.42
N THR A 458 23.08 11.12 29.67
CA THR A 458 23.95 11.14 30.81
C THR A 458 23.60 10.06 31.82
N THR A 459 24.60 9.48 32.47
CA THR A 459 24.41 8.52 33.58
C THR A 459 24.35 9.20 34.94
N VAL A 460 24.41 10.55 34.99
CA VAL A 460 24.43 11.33 36.23
C VAL A 460 23.42 12.49 36.14
N GLN A 461 22.59 12.63 37.13
CA GLN A 461 21.78 13.83 37.32
C GLN A 461 22.61 14.95 37.95
N MET A 462 22.94 15.96 37.15
CA MET A 462 23.68 17.12 37.62
C MET A 462 22.96 18.42 37.24
N ASP A 463 22.90 19.36 38.18
CA ASP A 463 22.32 20.69 37.91
C ASP A 463 23.07 21.45 36.81
N GLY A 464 24.38 21.18 36.62
CA GLY A 464 25.19 21.76 35.55
C GLY A 464 24.74 21.39 34.13
N PHE A 465 24.00 20.28 33.95
CA PHE A 465 23.43 19.92 32.64
C PHE A 465 22.13 20.70 32.31
N ARG A 466 21.48 21.33 33.28
CA ARG A 466 20.32 22.19 33.06
C ARG A 466 20.64 23.49 32.30
N SER A 467 21.93 23.83 32.19
CA SER A 467 22.38 25.02 31.45
C SER A 467 22.62 24.78 29.96
N PHE A 468 22.42 23.56 29.47
CA PHE A 468 22.48 23.28 28.04
C PHE A 468 21.15 23.65 27.37
N ASP A 469 21.22 24.26 26.18
CA ASP A 469 20.06 24.55 25.35
C ASP A 469 19.52 23.32 24.60
N VAL A 470 20.05 22.12 24.91
CA VAL A 470 19.66 20.85 24.28
C VAL A 470 19.05 19.90 25.31
N PRO A 471 18.15 18.99 24.90
CA PRO A 471 17.57 17.98 25.76
C PRO A 471 18.64 17.10 26.43
N VAL A 472 18.46 16.87 27.73
CA VAL A 472 19.33 15.98 28.53
C VAL A 472 18.49 14.85 29.12
N LEU A 473 18.81 13.61 28.76
CA LEU A 473 18.14 12.42 29.29
C LEU A 473 19.10 11.65 30.18
N THR A 474 18.58 11.22 31.34
CA THR A 474 19.33 10.37 32.26
C THR A 474 19.11 8.91 31.91
N VAL A 475 20.21 8.14 31.80
CA VAL A 475 20.19 6.73 31.42
C VAL A 475 20.98 5.87 32.40
N SER A 476 20.55 4.64 32.60
CA SER A 476 21.21 3.64 33.45
C SER A 476 22.23 2.81 32.64
N ALA A 477 23.12 2.11 33.34
CA ALA A 477 24.12 1.23 32.72
C ALA A 477 23.49 0.12 31.86
N ARG A 478 22.27 -0.30 32.22
CA ARG A 478 21.43 -1.20 31.45
C ARG A 478 20.13 -0.47 31.16
N LEU A 479 19.94 -0.08 29.90
CA LEU A 479 18.75 0.66 29.46
C LEU A 479 17.46 -0.07 29.85
N THR A 480 16.61 0.59 30.62
CA THR A 480 15.25 0.11 30.93
C THR A 480 14.33 0.37 29.73
N GLY A 481 13.15 -0.30 29.69
CA GLY A 481 12.15 -0.07 28.64
C GLY A 481 11.72 1.40 28.58
N ASN A 482 11.47 2.03 29.72
CA ASN A 482 11.06 3.45 29.78
C ASN A 482 12.15 4.39 29.26
N GLU A 483 13.41 4.16 29.64
CA GLU A 483 14.54 4.97 29.14
C GLU A 483 14.68 4.83 27.62
N GLN A 484 14.45 3.63 27.07
CA GLN A 484 14.47 3.38 25.63
C GLN A 484 13.35 4.15 24.92
N GLU A 485 12.13 4.12 25.46
CA GLU A 485 11.00 4.89 24.94
C GLU A 485 11.25 6.40 24.98
N ASP A 486 11.86 6.90 26.05
CA ASP A 486 12.17 8.33 26.18
C ASP A 486 13.24 8.78 25.18
N ILE A 487 14.27 7.94 24.95
CA ILE A 487 15.27 8.18 23.93
C ILE A 487 14.62 8.16 22.53
N GLU A 488 13.77 7.19 22.27
CA GLU A 488 13.07 7.04 20.98
C GLU A 488 12.19 8.25 20.68
N LYS A 489 11.37 8.67 21.64
CA LYS A 489 10.55 9.90 21.54
C LYS A 489 11.42 11.14 21.26
N GLN A 490 12.58 11.23 21.90
CA GLN A 490 13.47 12.37 21.68
C GLN A 490 14.10 12.32 20.27
N ILE A 491 14.47 11.15 19.77
CA ILE A 491 14.97 10.96 18.40
C ILE A 491 13.88 11.33 17.39
N ASP A 492 12.66 10.84 17.58
CA ASP A 492 11.50 11.18 16.73
C ASP A 492 11.28 12.71 16.67
N LYS A 493 11.37 13.37 17.82
CA LYS A 493 11.25 14.84 17.90
C LYS A 493 12.39 15.54 17.13
N MET A 494 13.60 15.05 17.22
CA MET A 494 14.74 15.60 16.49
C MET A 494 14.61 15.42 14.98
N GLU A 495 14.19 14.25 14.52
CA GLU A 495 13.91 13.97 13.10
C GLU A 495 12.80 14.91 12.56
N LYS A 496 11.71 15.07 13.31
CA LYS A 496 10.66 16.06 13.00
C LYS A 496 11.21 17.47 12.88
N GLN A 497 12.06 17.90 13.81
CA GLN A 497 12.67 19.22 13.78
C GLN A 497 13.58 19.42 12.56
N CYS A 498 14.36 18.42 12.16
CA CYS A 498 15.16 18.46 10.95
C CYS A 498 14.28 18.66 9.70
N LEU A 499 13.17 17.95 9.58
CA LEU A 499 12.24 18.09 8.47
C LEU A 499 11.59 19.49 8.43
N LEU A 500 11.30 20.07 9.60
CA LEU A 500 10.70 21.40 9.70
C LEU A 500 11.72 22.53 9.47
N ALA A 501 12.99 22.29 9.75
CA ALA A 501 14.06 23.28 9.54
C ALA A 501 14.30 23.62 8.05
N VAL A 502 13.80 22.77 7.13
CA VAL A 502 13.90 23.01 5.69
C VAL A 502 12.89 24.09 5.22
N LEU A 503 11.85 24.38 6.01
CA LEU A 503 10.83 25.35 5.61
C LEU A 503 11.40 26.78 5.53
N PRO A 504 11.09 27.54 4.47
CA PRO A 504 11.52 28.92 4.36
C PRO A 504 10.67 29.82 5.27
N GLY A 505 11.31 30.67 6.08
CA GLY A 505 10.64 31.59 6.99
C GLY A 505 10.20 30.98 8.33
N GLU A 506 9.37 31.70 9.06
CA GLU A 506 8.85 31.24 10.34
C GLU A 506 7.59 30.39 10.17
N ARG A 507 7.37 29.43 11.07
CA ARG A 507 6.17 28.58 11.05
C ARG A 507 4.87 29.39 11.12
N SER A 508 4.88 30.50 11.86
CA SER A 508 3.76 31.44 11.99
C SER A 508 3.30 32.02 10.65
N ASP A 509 4.20 32.14 9.66
CA ASP A 509 3.91 32.70 8.34
C ASP A 509 2.91 31.86 7.53
N TYR A 510 2.78 30.58 7.89
CA TYR A 510 1.91 29.63 7.22
C TYR A 510 0.50 29.54 7.85
N PHE A 511 0.21 30.37 8.84
CA PHE A 511 -1.09 30.39 9.53
C PHE A 511 -1.73 31.77 9.47
N SER A 512 -3.05 31.77 9.38
CA SER A 512 -3.85 33.00 9.51
C SER A 512 -5.10 32.70 10.30
N SER A 513 -5.37 33.51 11.32
CA SER A 513 -6.62 33.44 12.10
C SER A 513 -7.88 33.54 11.23
N ASN A 514 -7.78 34.21 10.08
CA ASN A 514 -8.87 34.37 9.13
C ASN A 514 -9.22 33.06 8.39
N LEU A 515 -8.32 32.05 8.42
CA LEU A 515 -8.48 30.76 7.77
C LEU A 515 -8.86 29.64 8.76
N SER A 516 -9.13 30.00 10.03
CA SER A 516 -9.68 29.09 11.03
C SER A 516 -11.19 29.30 11.15
N VAL A 517 -11.97 28.27 10.86
CA VAL A 517 -13.43 28.33 10.82
C VAL A 517 -14.03 27.25 11.70
N VAL A 518 -15.02 27.60 12.52
CA VAL A 518 -15.79 26.64 13.31
C VAL A 518 -17.12 26.38 12.60
N ILE A 519 -17.33 25.14 12.15
CA ILE A 519 -18.55 24.72 11.46
C ILE A 519 -19.51 24.07 12.45
N LYS A 520 -20.65 24.73 12.66
CA LYS A 520 -21.70 24.30 13.61
C LYS A 520 -22.80 23.47 12.92
N GLU A 521 -22.96 23.68 11.63
CA GLU A 521 -23.97 23.02 10.80
C GLU A 521 -23.56 21.60 10.43
N LYS A 522 -24.53 20.72 10.17
CA LYS A 522 -24.25 19.40 9.62
C LYS A 522 -24.17 19.53 8.10
N ILE A 523 -22.97 19.51 7.57
CA ILE A 523 -22.66 19.62 6.14
C ILE A 523 -21.80 18.44 5.69
N GLU A 524 -21.78 18.17 4.41
CA GLU A 524 -20.96 17.12 3.83
C GLU A 524 -19.50 17.55 3.65
N PHE A 525 -18.59 16.60 3.60
CA PHE A 525 -17.16 16.87 3.48
C PHE A 525 -16.78 17.70 2.23
N PRO A 526 -17.36 17.48 1.04
CA PRO A 526 -17.10 18.33 -0.13
C PRO A 526 -17.46 19.81 0.09
N ASP A 527 -18.57 20.09 0.80
CA ASP A 527 -18.99 21.45 1.10
C ASP A 527 -18.06 22.13 2.09
N ILE A 528 -17.46 21.37 3.03
CA ILE A 528 -16.42 21.89 3.94
C ILE A 528 -15.24 22.37 3.12
N LEU A 529 -14.75 21.55 2.17
CA LEU A 529 -13.65 21.93 1.29
C LEU A 529 -13.99 23.13 0.44
N GLY A 530 -15.20 23.21 -0.11
CA GLY A 530 -15.69 24.36 -0.86
C GLY A 530 -15.63 25.66 -0.03
N LYS A 531 -16.15 25.62 1.19
CA LYS A 531 -16.07 26.77 2.13
C LYS A 531 -14.61 27.16 2.41
N MET A 532 -13.71 26.19 2.59
CA MET A 532 -12.30 26.48 2.84
C MET A 532 -11.62 27.13 1.63
N THR A 533 -11.88 26.64 0.42
CA THR A 533 -11.30 27.21 -0.80
C THR A 533 -11.80 28.63 -1.09
N GLU A 534 -13.07 28.91 -0.81
CA GLU A 534 -13.63 30.28 -0.85
C GLU A 534 -12.95 31.24 0.14
N GLN A 535 -12.59 30.78 1.35
CA GLN A 535 -11.86 31.59 2.33
C GLN A 535 -10.47 31.98 1.82
N PHE A 536 -9.74 31.09 1.14
CA PHE A 536 -8.45 31.42 0.56
C PHE A 536 -8.53 32.59 -0.44
N VAL A 537 -9.57 32.63 -1.27
CA VAL A 537 -9.81 33.73 -2.21
C VAL A 537 -10.25 34.98 -1.47
N LYS A 538 -11.21 34.86 -0.57
CA LYS A 538 -11.78 36.00 0.20
C LYS A 538 -10.70 36.78 0.95
N PHE A 539 -9.70 36.09 1.49
CA PHE A 539 -8.62 36.72 2.25
C PHE A 539 -7.34 36.96 1.45
N GLY A 540 -7.39 36.77 0.12
CA GLY A 540 -6.30 37.09 -0.80
C GLY A 540 -5.10 36.14 -0.76
N PHE A 541 -5.30 34.90 -0.34
CA PHE A 541 -4.27 33.85 -0.37
C PHE A 541 -4.23 33.10 -1.72
N ALA A 542 -5.31 33.14 -2.47
CA ALA A 542 -5.41 32.61 -3.84
C ALA A 542 -6.09 33.63 -4.76
N SER A 543 -5.68 33.70 -6.01
CA SER A 543 -6.27 34.60 -7.03
C SER A 543 -7.58 34.05 -7.60
N ALA A 544 -7.72 32.73 -7.66
CA ALA A 544 -8.91 32.01 -8.08
C ALA A 544 -9.23 30.89 -7.08
N CYS A 545 -10.50 30.47 -7.03
CA CYS A 545 -10.92 29.38 -6.14
C CYS A 545 -10.23 28.07 -6.54
N PRO A 546 -9.33 27.53 -5.70
CA PRO A 546 -8.69 26.26 -5.99
C PRO A 546 -9.74 25.15 -5.97
N VAL A 547 -9.74 24.30 -6.98
CA VAL A 547 -10.70 23.19 -7.07
C VAL A 547 -10.10 21.94 -6.41
N PRO A 548 -10.68 21.44 -5.30
CA PRO A 548 -10.24 20.18 -4.72
C PRO A 548 -10.54 19.00 -5.66
N ASP A 549 -9.57 18.15 -5.88
CA ASP A 549 -9.81 16.89 -6.59
C ASP A 549 -10.44 15.87 -5.64
N LEU A 550 -11.76 15.82 -5.62
CA LEU A 550 -12.52 14.94 -4.73
C LEU A 550 -12.40 13.45 -5.10
N GLU A 551 -12.12 13.13 -6.36
CA GLU A 551 -12.02 11.75 -6.82
C GLU A 551 -10.62 11.20 -6.62
N ASN A 552 -9.61 11.96 -7.05
CA ASN A 552 -8.23 11.53 -7.09
C ASN A 552 -7.32 12.29 -6.12
N GLY A 553 -7.83 13.27 -5.36
CA GLY A 553 -7.06 14.01 -4.36
C GLY A 553 -6.48 13.10 -3.27
N SER A 554 -5.32 13.45 -2.75
CA SER A 554 -4.74 12.76 -1.61
C SER A 554 -5.36 13.29 -0.33
N TYR A 555 -5.97 12.39 0.41
CA TYR A 555 -6.63 12.66 1.68
C TYR A 555 -6.09 11.70 2.72
N VAL A 556 -5.62 12.22 3.83
CA VAL A 556 -5.02 11.42 4.89
C VAL A 556 -5.70 11.75 6.22
N MET A 557 -6.15 10.74 6.93
CA MET A 557 -6.62 10.88 8.30
C MET A 557 -5.41 10.89 9.23
N LEU A 558 -5.06 12.03 9.75
CA LEU A 558 -4.05 12.20 10.79
C LEU A 558 -4.61 11.87 12.19
N GLU A 559 -3.81 12.07 13.22
CA GLU A 559 -4.23 11.87 14.60
C GLU A 559 -5.41 12.79 15.00
N ASN A 560 -6.06 12.45 16.10
CA ASN A 560 -7.18 13.21 16.69
C ASN A 560 -8.38 13.47 15.75
N GLY A 561 -8.53 12.68 14.66
CA GLY A 561 -9.63 12.83 13.71
C GLY A 561 -9.45 14.03 12.77
N VAL A 562 -8.22 14.46 12.53
CA VAL A 562 -7.89 15.51 11.57
C VAL A 562 -7.77 14.93 10.17
N MET A 563 -8.64 15.36 9.27
CA MET A 563 -8.53 15.04 7.84
C MET A 563 -7.65 16.09 7.16
N PHE A 564 -6.52 15.65 6.62
CA PHE A 564 -5.58 16.52 5.93
C PHE A 564 -5.64 16.33 4.41
N THR A 565 -5.53 17.43 3.69
CA THR A 565 -5.35 17.44 2.24
C THR A 565 -4.51 18.63 1.78
N CYS A 566 -3.78 18.43 0.68
CA CYS A 566 -3.01 19.49 0.02
C CYS A 566 -3.69 19.87 -1.31
N ILE A 567 -4.00 21.14 -1.46
CA ILE A 567 -4.58 21.71 -2.69
C ILE A 567 -3.52 22.58 -3.35
N ARG A 568 -3.36 22.44 -4.65
CA ARG A 568 -2.42 23.24 -5.43
C ARG A 568 -3.05 24.58 -5.78
N GLY A 569 -2.38 25.66 -5.40
CA GLY A 569 -2.69 26.99 -5.86
C GLY A 569 -2.05 27.31 -7.21
N ASP A 570 -2.24 28.53 -7.66
CA ASP A 570 -1.52 29.13 -8.78
C ASP A 570 -0.17 29.75 -8.33
N GLU A 571 0.60 30.27 -9.27
CA GLU A 571 1.90 30.90 -8.97
C GLU A 571 1.81 32.17 -8.11
N GLN A 572 0.63 32.77 -8.02
CA GLN A 572 0.36 33.97 -7.21
C GLN A 572 -0.17 33.63 -5.81
N SER A 573 -0.60 32.38 -5.61
CA SER A 573 -1.09 31.90 -4.32
C SER A 573 0.00 31.92 -3.25
N LYS A 574 -0.38 32.15 -2.00
CA LYS A 574 0.52 32.00 -0.85
C LYS A 574 0.35 30.62 -0.24
N THR A 575 1.45 29.99 0.12
CA THR A 575 1.36 28.73 0.88
C THR A 575 0.87 29.01 2.28
N VAL A 576 -0.26 28.40 2.66
CA VAL A 576 -0.91 28.63 3.95
C VAL A 576 -1.81 27.46 4.33
N PHE A 577 -1.96 27.25 5.63
CA PHE A 577 -2.92 26.28 6.18
C PHE A 577 -4.27 26.96 6.45
N GLY A 578 -5.34 26.30 6.05
CA GLY A 578 -6.70 26.60 6.49
C GLY A 578 -7.22 25.45 7.35
N MET A 579 -7.98 25.78 8.39
CA MET A 579 -8.49 24.80 9.34
C MET A 579 -10.00 24.98 9.55
N ALA A 580 -10.74 23.88 9.48
CA ALA A 580 -12.17 23.85 9.80
C ALA A 580 -12.42 22.88 10.96
N GLU A 581 -12.74 23.40 12.13
CA GLU A 581 -13.18 22.60 13.28
C GLU A 581 -14.68 22.28 13.16
N LEU A 582 -15.03 21.02 13.39
CA LEU A 582 -16.39 20.52 13.23
C LEU A 582 -17.03 20.24 14.59
N LYS A 583 -18.17 20.87 14.88
CA LYS A 583 -18.96 20.52 16.09
C LYS A 583 -19.55 19.12 16.02
N ASN A 584 -19.90 18.67 14.81
CA ASN A 584 -20.42 17.35 14.55
C ASN A 584 -19.42 16.60 13.69
N THR A 585 -19.07 15.37 14.06
CA THR A 585 -18.18 14.53 13.26
C THR A 585 -18.80 14.22 11.91
N VAL A 586 -17.96 14.23 10.87
CA VAL A 586 -18.36 13.91 9.49
C VAL A 586 -17.71 12.61 9.07
N SER A 587 -18.35 11.90 8.15
CA SER A 587 -17.79 10.72 7.51
C SER A 587 -17.72 10.95 6.00
N TRP A 588 -16.62 10.51 5.37
CA TRP A 588 -16.44 10.66 3.94
C TRP A 588 -15.65 9.50 3.34
N LYS A 589 -16.14 8.90 2.27
CA LYS A 589 -15.58 7.67 1.67
C LYS A 589 -15.35 6.60 2.76
N LYS A 590 -14.11 6.13 2.91
CA LYS A 590 -13.70 5.15 3.93
C LYS A 590 -13.41 5.77 5.30
N TYR A 591 -13.30 7.09 5.40
CA TYR A 591 -12.93 7.79 6.63
C TYR A 591 -14.15 8.06 7.51
N ARG A 592 -14.03 7.80 8.81
CA ARG A 592 -15.07 8.01 9.82
C ARG A 592 -14.54 8.88 10.95
N GLY A 593 -15.42 9.64 11.59
CA GLY A 593 -15.08 10.42 12.78
C GLY A 593 -14.20 11.62 12.51
N ILE A 594 -14.32 12.28 11.35
CA ILE A 594 -13.60 13.51 11.02
C ILE A 594 -14.10 14.62 11.96
N ARG A 595 -13.19 15.20 12.75
CA ARG A 595 -13.45 16.29 13.70
C ARG A 595 -12.89 17.63 13.23
N CYS A 596 -11.84 17.57 12.45
CA CYS A 596 -11.19 18.75 11.90
C CYS A 596 -10.77 18.47 10.45
N VAL A 597 -10.85 19.50 9.60
CA VAL A 597 -10.34 19.44 8.23
C VAL A 597 -9.21 20.46 8.11
N LEU A 598 -8.02 19.98 7.84
CA LEU A 598 -6.82 20.79 7.63
C LEU A 598 -6.47 20.80 6.14
N VAL A 599 -6.44 21.98 5.55
CA VAL A 599 -6.19 22.16 4.12
C VAL A 599 -4.92 22.98 3.93
N LEU A 600 -3.92 22.41 3.27
CA LEU A 600 -2.75 23.15 2.82
C LEU A 600 -3.01 23.68 1.42
N LEU A 601 -3.05 25.01 1.26
CA LEU A 601 -2.92 25.67 -0.04
C LEU A 601 -1.42 25.78 -0.36
N LEU A 602 -0.94 25.12 -1.39
CA LEU A 602 0.48 25.06 -1.73
C LEU A 602 0.78 25.85 -3.00
N ASN A 603 1.67 26.85 -2.89
CA ASN A 603 2.23 27.51 -4.06
C ASN A 603 3.14 26.53 -4.85
N PRO A 604 2.99 26.37 -6.16
CA PRO A 604 3.81 25.47 -6.97
C PRO A 604 5.32 25.69 -6.83
N LYS A 605 5.76 26.93 -6.61
CA LYS A 605 7.20 27.27 -6.42
C LYS A 605 7.77 26.75 -5.09
N GLN A 606 6.91 26.40 -4.14
CA GLN A 606 7.32 25.88 -2.83
C GLN A 606 7.18 24.36 -2.70
N ARG A 607 6.93 23.66 -3.79
CA ARG A 607 6.79 22.19 -3.81
C ARG A 607 7.98 21.44 -3.21
N LYS A 608 9.19 21.91 -3.42
CA LYS A 608 10.41 21.31 -2.84
C LYS A 608 10.42 21.30 -1.31
N TYR A 609 9.56 22.07 -0.65
CA TYR A 609 9.40 22.10 0.80
C TYR A 609 8.17 21.31 1.29
N GLN A 610 7.48 20.62 0.40
CA GLN A 610 6.20 19.94 0.69
C GLN A 610 6.33 18.94 1.83
N GLN A 611 7.46 18.24 1.95
CA GLN A 611 7.72 17.32 3.06
C GLN A 611 7.66 18.03 4.41
N GLY A 612 8.27 19.20 4.55
CA GLY A 612 8.21 20.01 5.77
C GLY A 612 6.79 20.50 6.09
N PHE A 613 6.00 20.86 5.08
CA PHE A 613 4.59 21.23 5.28
C PHE A 613 3.74 20.05 5.75
N TYR A 614 3.98 18.85 5.25
CA TYR A 614 3.28 17.65 5.71
C TYR A 614 3.65 17.30 7.15
N GLN A 615 4.93 17.48 7.54
CA GLN A 615 5.36 17.34 8.92
C GLN A 615 4.68 18.38 9.83
N LEU A 616 4.54 19.62 9.35
CA LEU A 616 3.82 20.67 10.10
C LEU A 616 2.34 20.33 10.27
N ALA A 617 1.70 19.71 9.26
CA ALA A 617 0.33 19.23 9.38
C ALA A 617 0.17 18.12 10.43
N GLN A 618 1.13 17.21 10.55
CA GLN A 618 1.16 16.18 11.60
C GLN A 618 1.32 16.80 12.98
N ASP A 619 2.24 17.75 13.14
CA ASP A 619 2.43 18.48 14.42
C ASP A 619 1.14 19.19 14.86
N ILE A 620 0.41 19.80 13.92
CA ILE A 620 -0.90 20.43 14.22
C ILE A 620 -1.90 19.38 14.70
N ALA A 621 -1.98 18.24 14.02
CA ALA A 621 -2.93 17.17 14.35
C ALA A 621 -2.63 16.53 15.72
N GLU A 622 -1.36 16.42 16.13
CA GLU A 622 -0.96 15.90 17.44
C GLU A 622 -1.41 16.84 18.60
N HIS A 623 -1.54 18.15 18.34
CA HIS A 623 -1.87 19.16 19.35
C HIS A 623 -3.36 19.59 19.33
N GLN A 624 -4.17 19.05 18.42
CA GLN A 624 -5.63 19.23 18.37
C GLN A 624 -6.33 18.23 19.30
#